data_0e28a098f2c431a261816868cf6497c1
#
_entry.id   0e28a098f2c431a261816868cf6497c1
#
_cell.length_a   1.000
_cell.length_b   1.000
_cell.length_c   1.000
_cell.angle_alpha   90.00
_cell.angle_beta   90.00
_cell.angle_gamma   90.00
#
_symmetry.space_group_name_H-M   'P 1'
#
loop_
_entity.id
_entity.type
_entity.pdbx_description
1 polymer ?
#
loop_
_entity_poly.entity_id
_entity_poly.type
_entity_poly.pdbx_seq_one_letter_code
_entity_poly.pdbx_strand_id
1 'polypeptide(L)'
;MAKRLPEVEVVLVGFGWTASIIAQELTDAGVQVLALERGGWRDTVPDFSITHIQDELRYAVRKEIFEETTRQTLTFRNRVDQLALPMRHLGSFNPASGVGGAGVHWNGQNWRFLPTDFVIRTQTEQRYGKKMIPENMTIQDWGVTYDDLEPYYDKFEYLCGISGQAGNLNGQIQPGGNPFEGPRKRPYPLPPLKRCAATVLFDKAAREVGLHPFPAPAANTSKPYLNPLGVQMGQCTYCGYCEWFGCANYSKASPQTTILPVLLKKPNFSFRTHCAVTRINMDGSGKRATGVTYVDQDGKEFEQPAQMVVLCAFAHHNVHLLLLSKIGTPYDPVSGQGVVGRNYAYQLSSSVNVTCKELLNPFMGAGALGQVVDDFNGDNFDHTGKGFIGGGYIALWNTGGRPILQEYLPKGSPKWGSGWKKTVHEDYLYSTHMQCHGAVMAYRDNYFDLDPTYTDQYGNSLLRMTFTFKENEHAMTKFLTDQATRIAQAIPNRAINSKPREGDYSIVPYQTTHNTGGAAMGNDPRTSFVNRYLQSWDVPNLWVMGSTVFPQNAGYNPTGTVGALAFWSADAMRRYIRNPQPLVQA
;
A
#
# COMPACT_ATOMS: atom_id res chain seq x y z
N MET A 1 33.61 -16.16 5.44
CA MET A 1 33.71 -14.67 5.33
C MET A 1 32.97 -14.24 4.08
N ALA A 2 32.19 -13.18 4.18
CA ALA A 2 31.48 -12.61 3.03
C ALA A 2 32.46 -12.18 1.93
N LYS A 3 32.13 -12.46 0.68
CA LYS A 3 32.92 -11.99 -0.46
C LYS A 3 32.62 -10.51 -0.71
N ARG A 4 33.64 -9.65 -0.60
CA ARG A 4 33.51 -8.22 -0.88
C ARG A 4 33.49 -7.96 -2.40
N LEU A 5 32.54 -7.14 -2.84
CA LEU A 5 32.32 -6.76 -4.24
C LEU A 5 32.84 -5.32 -4.49
N PRO A 6 32.98 -4.90 -5.78
CA PRO A 6 33.26 -3.50 -6.09
C PRO A 6 32.18 -2.55 -5.57
N GLU A 7 32.60 -1.35 -5.14
CA GLU A 7 31.69 -0.31 -4.67
C GLU A 7 30.81 0.23 -5.79
N VAL A 8 29.56 0.57 -5.46
CA VAL A 8 28.62 1.30 -6.32
C VAL A 8 28.23 2.63 -5.68
N GLU A 9 27.77 3.61 -6.47
CA GLU A 9 27.32 4.88 -5.91
C GLU A 9 26.06 4.68 -5.05
N VAL A 10 25.05 3.95 -5.57
CA VAL A 10 23.77 3.72 -4.88
C VAL A 10 23.40 2.25 -4.91
N VAL A 11 23.07 1.69 -3.74
CA VAL A 11 22.43 0.38 -3.63
C VAL A 11 20.97 0.53 -3.17
N LEU A 12 20.04 -0.07 -3.91
CA LEU A 12 18.61 -0.16 -3.57
C LEU A 12 18.34 -1.55 -3.01
N VAL A 13 17.71 -1.62 -1.85
CA VAL A 13 17.32 -2.87 -1.19
C VAL A 13 15.85 -3.16 -1.47
N GLY A 14 15.57 -4.14 -2.33
CA GLY A 14 14.27 -4.43 -2.93
C GLY A 14 14.11 -3.75 -4.30
N PHE A 15 13.33 -4.38 -5.20
CA PHE A 15 13.13 -3.87 -6.56
C PHE A 15 11.63 -3.82 -6.92
N GLY A 16 10.85 -3.11 -6.08
CA GLY A 16 9.44 -2.77 -6.32
C GLY A 16 9.25 -1.37 -6.92
N TRP A 17 8.07 -0.77 -6.71
CA TRP A 17 7.72 0.57 -7.22
C TRP A 17 8.73 1.64 -6.84
N THR A 18 9.04 1.78 -5.56
CA THR A 18 9.92 2.85 -5.06
C THR A 18 11.31 2.74 -5.63
N ALA A 19 11.90 1.54 -5.63
CA ALA A 19 13.22 1.30 -6.21
C ALA A 19 13.24 1.57 -7.72
N SER A 20 12.21 1.16 -8.45
CA SER A 20 12.14 1.41 -9.91
C SER A 20 12.08 2.91 -10.23
N ILE A 21 11.29 3.69 -9.48
CA ILE A 21 11.20 5.15 -9.62
C ILE A 21 12.55 5.80 -9.29
N ILE A 22 13.13 5.47 -8.13
CA ILE A 22 14.42 6.02 -7.68
C ILE A 22 15.52 5.66 -8.69
N ALA A 23 15.60 4.40 -9.14
CA ALA A 23 16.58 3.98 -10.12
C ALA A 23 16.45 4.76 -11.44
N GLN A 24 15.22 4.95 -11.93
CA GLN A 24 14.97 5.72 -13.16
C GLN A 24 15.46 7.17 -13.02
N GLU A 25 15.07 7.85 -11.92
CA GLU A 25 15.42 9.25 -11.67
C GLU A 25 16.93 9.47 -11.44
N LEU A 26 17.58 8.57 -10.71
CA LEU A 26 19.02 8.68 -10.43
C LEU A 26 19.87 8.31 -11.64
N THR A 27 19.49 7.29 -12.39
CA THR A 27 20.21 6.92 -13.62
C THR A 27 20.06 7.97 -14.71
N ASP A 28 18.92 8.67 -14.80
CA ASP A 28 18.77 9.85 -15.68
C ASP A 28 19.70 11.01 -15.28
N ALA A 29 20.06 11.09 -14.00
CA ALA A 29 21.04 12.05 -13.50
C ALA A 29 22.50 11.57 -13.64
N GLY A 30 22.76 10.44 -14.29
CA GLY A 30 24.09 9.87 -14.52
C GLY A 30 24.65 9.02 -13.39
N VAL A 31 23.87 8.77 -12.33
CA VAL A 31 24.32 8.01 -11.14
C VAL A 31 24.31 6.51 -11.42
N GLN A 32 25.32 5.79 -10.92
CA GLN A 32 25.39 4.34 -10.99
C GLN A 32 24.54 3.70 -9.90
N VAL A 33 23.55 2.90 -10.30
CA VAL A 33 22.56 2.29 -9.40
C VAL A 33 22.57 0.77 -9.51
N LEU A 34 22.62 0.09 -8.37
CA LEU A 34 22.43 -1.35 -8.23
C LEU A 34 21.16 -1.63 -7.41
N ALA A 35 20.22 -2.44 -7.94
CA ALA A 35 19.10 -2.97 -7.17
C ALA A 35 19.35 -4.42 -6.75
N LEU A 36 19.08 -4.75 -5.48
CA LEU A 36 19.15 -6.11 -4.94
C LEU A 36 17.73 -6.56 -4.60
N GLU A 37 17.26 -7.61 -5.27
CA GLU A 37 15.92 -8.18 -5.07
C GLU A 37 16.03 -9.60 -4.50
N ARG A 38 15.27 -9.86 -3.45
CA ARG A 38 15.25 -11.18 -2.79
C ARG A 38 14.62 -12.27 -3.65
N GLY A 39 13.52 -11.95 -4.31
CA GLY A 39 12.83 -12.88 -5.21
C GLY A 39 13.41 -12.93 -6.61
N GLY A 40 12.75 -13.70 -7.47
CA GLY A 40 13.14 -13.88 -8.86
C GLY A 40 12.61 -12.80 -9.81
N TRP A 41 12.97 -12.93 -11.08
CA TRP A 41 12.37 -12.15 -12.16
C TRP A 41 10.94 -12.61 -12.42
N ARG A 42 10.06 -11.65 -12.74
CA ARG A 42 8.70 -11.90 -13.22
C ARG A 42 8.36 -10.90 -14.31
N ASP A 43 7.66 -11.37 -15.35
CA ASP A 43 7.27 -10.51 -16.47
C ASP A 43 5.87 -10.87 -16.98
N THR A 44 5.29 -9.97 -17.80
CA THR A 44 4.00 -10.21 -18.44
C THR A 44 4.02 -11.48 -19.30
N VAL A 45 5.11 -11.71 -20.05
CA VAL A 45 5.37 -12.93 -20.80
C VAL A 45 6.68 -13.54 -20.32
N PRO A 46 6.71 -14.82 -19.89
CA PRO A 46 5.63 -15.79 -19.96
C PRO A 46 4.72 -15.84 -18.72
N ASP A 47 5.07 -15.17 -17.59
CA ASP A 47 4.47 -15.46 -16.28
C ASP A 47 2.99 -15.14 -16.18
N PHE A 48 2.55 -14.07 -16.84
CA PHE A 48 1.17 -13.57 -16.79
C PHE A 48 0.43 -13.61 -18.12
N SER A 49 0.94 -14.36 -19.10
CA SER A 49 0.24 -14.58 -20.37
C SER A 49 -1.10 -15.29 -20.17
N ILE A 50 -2.03 -15.15 -21.12
CA ILE A 50 -3.42 -15.59 -20.99
C ILE A 50 -3.54 -17.06 -20.56
N THR A 51 -2.69 -17.95 -21.03
CA THR A 51 -2.71 -19.36 -20.65
C THR A 51 -2.30 -19.64 -19.18
N HIS A 52 -1.63 -18.69 -18.54
CA HIS A 52 -1.11 -18.84 -17.17
C HIS A 52 -1.86 -18.01 -16.13
N ILE A 53 -2.35 -16.81 -16.51
CA ILE A 53 -2.89 -15.84 -15.57
C ILE A 53 -4.28 -16.20 -15.06
N GLN A 54 -5.10 -16.84 -15.89
CA GLN A 54 -6.51 -17.10 -15.57
C GLN A 54 -6.71 -18.35 -14.72
N ASP A 55 -5.78 -18.60 -13.81
CA ASP A 55 -5.84 -19.71 -12.86
C ASP A 55 -6.04 -19.18 -11.43
N GLU A 56 -7.29 -19.14 -11.00
CA GLU A 56 -7.66 -18.75 -9.63
C GLU A 56 -6.96 -19.63 -8.57
N LEU A 57 -6.79 -20.92 -8.82
CA LEU A 57 -6.15 -21.84 -7.87
C LEU A 57 -4.66 -21.54 -7.71
N ARG A 58 -3.99 -21.12 -8.77
CA ARG A 58 -2.56 -20.86 -8.78
C ARG A 58 -2.22 -19.60 -7.98
N TYR A 59 -2.82 -18.49 -8.33
CA TYR A 59 -2.42 -17.18 -7.81
C TYR A 59 -3.23 -16.74 -6.60
N ALA A 60 -4.56 -16.88 -6.63
CA ALA A 60 -5.40 -16.40 -5.55
C ALA A 60 -5.49 -17.39 -4.38
N VAL A 61 -5.46 -18.69 -4.63
CA VAL A 61 -5.54 -19.74 -3.59
C VAL A 61 -4.16 -20.18 -3.13
N ARG A 62 -3.28 -20.63 -4.04
CA ARG A 62 -1.91 -21.10 -3.70
C ARG A 62 -0.91 -19.98 -3.51
N LYS A 63 -1.24 -18.77 -3.97
CA LYS A 63 -0.45 -17.55 -3.75
C LYS A 63 1.00 -17.63 -4.26
N GLU A 64 1.22 -18.21 -5.44
CA GLU A 64 2.56 -18.49 -5.97
C GLU A 64 3.45 -17.25 -6.20
N ILE A 65 2.88 -16.04 -6.27
CA ILE A 65 3.66 -14.80 -6.41
C ILE A 65 3.96 -14.12 -5.07
N PHE A 66 3.51 -14.69 -3.96
CA PHE A 66 3.71 -14.13 -2.62
C PHE A 66 4.86 -14.81 -1.89
N GLU A 67 5.26 -14.24 -0.78
CA GLU A 67 6.31 -14.79 0.07
C GLU A 67 5.93 -16.16 0.62
N GLU A 68 6.90 -17.04 0.63
CA GLU A 68 6.78 -18.35 1.26
C GLU A 68 7.00 -18.23 2.77
N THR A 69 5.92 -18.35 3.53
CA THR A 69 5.94 -18.18 4.99
C THR A 69 6.71 -19.27 5.75
N THR A 70 7.09 -20.36 5.08
CA THR A 70 7.99 -21.37 5.62
C THR A 70 9.43 -20.89 5.73
N ARG A 71 9.82 -19.91 4.91
CA ARG A 71 11.16 -19.34 4.85
C ARG A 71 11.22 -17.93 5.41
N GLN A 72 10.13 -17.18 5.24
CA GLN A 72 10.07 -15.75 5.56
C GLN A 72 8.75 -15.46 6.24
N THR A 73 8.81 -15.16 7.52
CA THR A 73 7.64 -14.85 8.34
C THR A 73 8.01 -13.84 9.42
N LEU A 74 7.04 -13.48 10.21
CA LEU A 74 7.18 -12.69 11.42
C LEU A 74 6.41 -13.37 12.56
N THR A 75 6.68 -12.98 13.80
CA THR A 75 5.86 -13.36 14.94
C THR A 75 4.79 -12.31 15.19
N PHE A 76 3.62 -12.74 15.63
CA PHE A 76 2.46 -11.88 15.84
C PHE A 76 1.82 -12.10 17.21
N ARG A 77 1.37 -10.98 17.82
CA ARG A 77 0.50 -10.94 19.00
C ARG A 77 -0.37 -9.68 18.94
N ASN A 78 -1.52 -9.70 19.58
CA ASN A 78 -2.37 -8.51 19.68
C ASN A 78 -1.91 -7.56 20.81
N ARG A 79 -1.42 -8.09 21.92
CA ARG A 79 -1.02 -7.33 23.12
C ARG A 79 0.30 -7.85 23.70
N VAL A 80 0.97 -7.01 24.45
CA VAL A 80 2.30 -7.29 25.03
C VAL A 80 2.31 -8.46 26.01
N ASP A 81 1.19 -8.72 26.67
CA ASP A 81 0.99 -9.82 27.63
C ASP A 81 0.72 -11.18 26.94
N GLN A 82 0.59 -11.21 25.64
CA GLN A 82 0.38 -12.44 24.87
C GLN A 82 1.69 -13.00 24.32
N LEU A 83 1.73 -14.32 24.15
CA LEU A 83 2.82 -14.98 23.43
C LEU A 83 2.75 -14.65 21.93
N ALA A 84 3.85 -14.15 21.36
CA ALA A 84 3.99 -14.00 19.93
C ALA A 84 4.41 -15.33 19.29
N LEU A 85 3.76 -15.71 18.19
CA LEU A 85 4.06 -16.96 17.48
C LEU A 85 4.38 -16.69 16.00
N PRO A 86 5.30 -17.48 15.39
CA PRO A 86 5.57 -17.41 13.96
C PRO A 86 4.31 -17.72 13.15
N MET A 87 3.98 -16.82 12.21
CA MET A 87 2.77 -16.93 11.41
C MET A 87 2.99 -17.81 10.18
N ARG A 88 2.02 -18.68 9.88
CA ARG A 88 2.00 -19.52 8.66
C ARG A 88 1.16 -18.93 7.55
N HIS A 89 0.33 -17.94 7.88
CA HIS A 89 -0.50 -17.19 6.93
C HIS A 89 -0.37 -15.69 7.22
N LEU A 90 0.04 -14.93 6.21
CA LEU A 90 0.11 -13.48 6.23
C LEU A 90 -0.96 -12.90 5.30
N GLY A 91 -2.21 -13.36 5.46
CA GLY A 91 -3.32 -12.99 4.58
C GLY A 91 -3.57 -11.49 4.51
N SER A 92 -3.43 -10.80 5.63
CA SER A 92 -3.54 -9.34 5.69
C SER A 92 -2.40 -8.60 4.99
N PHE A 93 -1.29 -9.25 4.69
CA PHE A 93 -0.16 -8.56 4.05
C PHE A 93 -0.01 -8.95 2.59
N ASN A 94 -0.15 -10.23 2.28
CA ASN A 94 0.16 -10.79 0.96
C ASN A 94 1.43 -10.17 0.38
N PRO A 95 2.58 -10.19 1.10
CA PRO A 95 3.80 -9.57 0.64
C PRO A 95 4.29 -10.30 -0.61
N ALA A 96 4.67 -9.53 -1.63
CA ALA A 96 5.22 -10.11 -2.85
C ALA A 96 6.71 -10.38 -2.72
N SER A 97 7.18 -11.39 -3.41
CA SER A 97 8.60 -11.66 -3.61
C SER A 97 8.91 -11.66 -5.10
N GLY A 98 9.88 -10.86 -5.52
CA GLY A 98 10.33 -10.73 -6.91
C GLY A 98 10.29 -9.32 -7.46
N VAL A 99 10.94 -9.15 -8.60
CA VAL A 99 11.03 -7.86 -9.30
C VAL A 99 9.65 -7.29 -9.56
N GLY A 100 9.48 -6.00 -9.26
CA GLY A 100 8.21 -5.29 -9.34
C GLY A 100 7.44 -5.27 -8.03
N GLY A 101 7.77 -6.17 -7.08
CA GLY A 101 7.16 -6.24 -5.75
C GLY A 101 5.64 -6.28 -5.79
N ALA A 102 4.98 -5.61 -4.84
CA ALA A 102 3.52 -5.52 -4.77
C ALA A 102 2.88 -4.83 -6.00
N GLY A 103 3.64 -4.05 -6.76
CA GLY A 103 3.19 -3.43 -8.01
C GLY A 103 2.76 -4.43 -9.09
N VAL A 104 3.22 -5.69 -9.02
CA VAL A 104 2.81 -6.73 -9.96
C VAL A 104 1.37 -7.17 -9.72
N HIS A 105 0.98 -7.38 -8.45
CA HIS A 105 -0.27 -8.05 -8.09
C HIS A 105 -1.34 -7.14 -7.45
N TRP A 106 -1.05 -5.84 -7.30
CA TRP A 106 -2.03 -4.89 -6.76
C TRP A 106 -3.27 -4.77 -7.63
N ASN A 107 -4.35 -4.25 -7.09
CA ASN A 107 -5.59 -4.09 -7.84
C ASN A 107 -5.63 -2.86 -8.76
N GLY A 108 -4.71 -1.91 -8.57
CA GLY A 108 -4.60 -0.71 -9.42
C GLY A 108 -5.39 0.50 -8.92
N GLN A 109 -5.89 0.49 -7.70
CA GLN A 109 -6.50 1.69 -7.10
C GLN A 109 -5.44 2.74 -6.83
N ASN A 110 -5.62 3.97 -7.35
CA ASN A 110 -4.62 5.03 -7.23
C ASN A 110 -5.25 6.31 -6.68
N TRP A 111 -4.89 6.66 -5.45
CA TRP A 111 -5.44 7.79 -4.74
C TRP A 111 -4.37 8.84 -4.45
N ARG A 112 -4.77 10.11 -4.44
CA ARG A 112 -4.07 11.19 -3.72
C ARG A 112 -4.68 11.28 -2.33
N PHE A 113 -3.87 11.28 -1.29
CA PHE A 113 -4.38 11.51 0.07
C PHE A 113 -5.00 12.90 0.17
N LEU A 114 -5.96 13.06 1.07
CA LEU A 114 -6.60 14.35 1.33
C LEU A 114 -5.59 15.33 1.94
N PRO A 115 -5.73 16.65 1.67
CA PRO A 115 -4.86 17.65 2.32
C PRO A 115 -4.81 17.54 3.84
N THR A 116 -5.93 17.17 4.47
CA THR A 116 -6.06 17.00 5.92
C THR A 116 -5.33 15.77 6.46
N ASP A 117 -5.08 14.75 5.65
CA ASP A 117 -4.32 13.57 6.07
C ASP A 117 -2.88 13.89 6.45
N PHE A 118 -2.27 14.89 5.80
CA PHE A 118 -0.89 15.31 6.04
C PHE A 118 -0.70 16.13 7.32
N VAL A 119 -1.78 16.71 7.83
CA VAL A 119 -1.81 17.59 9.01
C VAL A 119 -2.87 17.15 10.02
N ILE A 120 -3.12 15.85 10.09
CA ILE A 120 -4.23 15.26 10.85
C ILE A 120 -4.22 15.64 12.32
N ARG A 121 -3.04 15.72 12.95
CA ARG A 121 -2.93 16.11 14.35
C ARG A 121 -3.35 17.55 14.54
N THR A 122 -2.70 18.47 13.81
CA THR A 122 -3.00 19.90 13.88
C THR A 122 -4.47 20.19 13.52
N GLN A 123 -4.98 19.56 12.46
CA GLN A 123 -6.38 19.71 12.03
C GLN A 123 -7.35 19.24 13.12
N THR A 124 -7.11 18.08 13.73
CA THR A 124 -7.97 17.54 14.81
C THR A 124 -7.94 18.43 16.04
N GLU A 125 -6.75 18.89 16.47
CA GLU A 125 -6.60 19.78 17.63
C GLU A 125 -7.32 21.12 17.41
N GLN A 126 -7.25 21.68 16.20
CA GLN A 126 -7.88 22.96 15.86
C GLN A 126 -9.41 22.85 15.75
N ARG A 127 -9.91 21.81 15.08
CA ARG A 127 -11.35 21.69 14.79
C ARG A 127 -12.15 21.10 15.96
N TYR A 128 -11.60 20.13 16.67
CA TYR A 128 -12.32 19.36 17.70
C TYR A 128 -11.70 19.49 19.10
N GLY A 129 -10.53 20.10 19.20
CA GLY A 129 -9.80 20.25 20.45
C GLY A 129 -8.93 19.03 20.82
N LYS A 130 -7.90 19.27 21.65
CA LYS A 130 -6.90 18.25 22.02
C LYS A 130 -7.50 17.00 22.67
N LYS A 131 -8.63 17.12 23.37
CA LYS A 131 -9.30 15.99 24.05
C LYS A 131 -9.86 14.95 23.08
N MET A 132 -10.00 15.28 21.77
CA MET A 132 -10.43 14.34 20.74
C MET A 132 -9.36 13.30 20.41
N ILE A 133 -8.10 13.56 20.76
CA ILE A 133 -6.97 12.64 20.57
C ILE A 133 -6.71 11.93 21.92
N PRO A 134 -7.00 10.62 22.04
CA PRO A 134 -6.71 9.85 23.25
C PRO A 134 -5.20 9.85 23.57
N GLU A 135 -4.85 9.73 24.85
CA GLU A 135 -3.45 9.79 25.31
C GLU A 135 -2.53 8.73 24.67
N ASN A 136 -3.07 7.53 24.41
CA ASN A 136 -2.32 6.44 23.76
C ASN A 136 -2.22 6.57 22.24
N MET A 137 -2.95 7.52 21.62
CA MET A 137 -2.91 7.79 20.19
C MET A 137 -1.74 8.71 19.85
N THR A 138 -0.82 8.23 19.03
CA THR A 138 0.47 8.87 18.73
C THR A 138 0.51 9.47 17.32
N ILE A 139 -0.64 9.86 16.76
CA ILE A 139 -0.71 10.52 15.46
C ILE A 139 0.15 11.79 15.42
N GLN A 140 0.71 12.07 14.25
CA GLN A 140 1.51 13.27 14.01
C GLN A 140 1.30 13.80 12.59
N ASP A 141 1.65 15.06 12.39
CA ASP A 141 1.71 15.64 11.05
C ASP A 141 2.93 15.08 10.30
N TRP A 142 2.82 14.98 8.97
CA TRP A 142 3.81 14.27 8.15
C TRP A 142 5.11 15.04 7.92
N GLY A 143 5.11 16.35 8.13
CA GLY A 143 6.23 17.23 7.77
C GLY A 143 6.27 17.62 6.29
N VAL A 144 5.34 17.13 5.50
CA VAL A 144 5.02 17.55 4.12
C VAL A 144 3.55 17.85 4.03
N THR A 145 3.16 18.68 3.05
CA THR A 145 1.77 19.02 2.75
C THR A 145 1.31 18.38 1.45
N TYR A 146 0.01 18.44 1.19
CA TYR A 146 -0.55 18.04 -0.10
C TYR A 146 0.08 18.84 -1.25
N ASP A 147 0.25 20.14 -1.07
CA ASP A 147 0.80 21.04 -2.10
C ASP A 147 2.27 20.73 -2.41
N ASP A 148 3.07 20.33 -1.42
CA ASP A 148 4.43 19.82 -1.64
C ASP A 148 4.43 18.58 -2.56
N LEU A 149 3.45 17.70 -2.42
CA LEU A 149 3.37 16.42 -3.13
C LEU A 149 2.52 16.46 -4.41
N GLU A 150 1.69 17.48 -4.63
CA GLU A 150 0.81 17.57 -5.80
C GLU A 150 1.54 17.35 -7.13
N PRO A 151 2.71 17.99 -7.40
CA PRO A 151 3.44 17.77 -8.65
C PRO A 151 3.96 16.33 -8.82
N TYR A 152 4.24 15.64 -7.73
CA TYR A 152 4.75 14.27 -7.72
C TYR A 152 3.63 13.24 -7.82
N TYR A 153 2.45 13.52 -7.27
CA TYR A 153 1.24 12.75 -7.57
C TYR A 153 0.93 12.79 -9.06
N ASP A 154 0.95 13.98 -9.63
CA ASP A 154 0.73 14.18 -11.06
C ASP A 154 1.75 13.39 -11.90
N LYS A 155 3.04 13.45 -11.55
CA LYS A 155 4.10 12.69 -12.22
C LYS A 155 3.85 11.19 -12.15
N PHE A 156 3.44 10.66 -11.00
CA PHE A 156 3.12 9.24 -10.84
C PHE A 156 1.86 8.82 -11.63
N GLU A 157 0.82 9.63 -11.60
CA GLU A 157 -0.41 9.37 -12.36
C GLU A 157 -0.16 9.31 -13.88
N TYR A 158 0.64 10.24 -14.40
CA TYR A 158 1.01 10.23 -15.82
C TYR A 158 1.97 9.10 -16.17
N LEU A 159 2.89 8.73 -15.29
CA LEU A 159 3.72 7.55 -15.48
C LEU A 159 2.87 6.27 -15.62
N CYS A 160 1.86 6.13 -14.77
CA CYS A 160 1.00 4.95 -14.68
C CYS A 160 -0.18 4.95 -15.67
N GLY A 161 -0.46 6.07 -16.36
CA GLY A 161 -1.62 6.18 -17.24
C GLY A 161 -2.95 6.02 -16.48
N ILE A 162 -3.10 6.73 -15.35
CA ILE A 162 -4.28 6.61 -14.49
C ILE A 162 -5.54 7.05 -15.24
N SER A 163 -6.56 6.19 -15.19
CA SER A 163 -7.90 6.45 -15.72
C SER A 163 -8.80 6.99 -14.62
N GLY A 164 -9.34 8.20 -14.78
CA GLY A 164 -10.17 8.82 -13.74
C GLY A 164 -10.89 10.08 -14.19
N GLN A 165 -11.76 10.58 -13.32
CA GLN A 165 -12.45 11.85 -13.46
C GLN A 165 -11.99 12.79 -12.35
N ALA A 166 -11.31 13.88 -12.72
CA ALA A 166 -10.91 14.90 -11.77
C ALA A 166 -12.15 15.55 -11.14
N GLY A 167 -12.12 15.76 -9.83
CA GLY A 167 -13.21 16.41 -9.10
C GLY A 167 -12.87 17.85 -8.66
N ASN A 168 -11.58 18.21 -8.66
CA ASN A 168 -11.13 19.54 -8.27
C ASN A 168 -9.94 19.98 -9.14
N LEU A 169 -10.20 20.83 -10.12
CA LEU A 169 -9.17 21.41 -10.98
C LEU A 169 -8.88 22.85 -10.56
N ASN A 170 -7.67 23.12 -10.07
CA ASN A 170 -7.21 24.44 -9.62
C ASN A 170 -8.17 25.11 -8.61
N GLY A 171 -8.75 24.32 -7.70
CA GLY A 171 -9.71 24.81 -6.70
C GLY A 171 -11.17 24.89 -7.19
N GLN A 172 -11.44 24.51 -8.43
CA GLN A 172 -12.79 24.49 -8.99
C GLN A 172 -13.33 23.06 -9.06
N ILE A 173 -14.47 22.82 -8.40
CA ILE A 173 -15.13 21.51 -8.37
C ILE A 173 -15.65 21.16 -9.76
N GLN A 174 -15.33 19.96 -10.21
CA GLN A 174 -15.70 19.43 -11.52
C GLN A 174 -16.83 18.41 -11.39
N PRO A 175 -17.85 18.48 -12.27
CA PRO A 175 -18.95 17.51 -12.25
C PRO A 175 -18.47 16.08 -12.46
N GLY A 176 -19.00 15.14 -11.66
CA GLY A 176 -18.78 13.70 -11.80
C GLY A 176 -17.43 13.18 -11.26
N GLY A 177 -16.56 14.04 -10.76
CA GLY A 177 -15.36 13.67 -10.03
C GLY A 177 -15.58 13.71 -8.51
N ASN A 178 -14.51 13.46 -7.73
CA ASN A 178 -14.53 13.53 -6.26
C ASN A 178 -14.59 14.99 -5.80
N PRO A 179 -15.70 15.49 -5.22
CA PRO A 179 -15.79 16.88 -4.79
C PRO A 179 -14.90 17.21 -3.57
N PHE A 180 -14.37 16.20 -2.89
CA PHE A 180 -13.58 16.33 -1.67
C PHE A 180 -12.07 16.21 -1.92
N GLU A 181 -11.63 15.82 -3.14
CA GLU A 181 -10.20 15.69 -3.42
C GLU A 181 -9.47 17.03 -3.32
N GLY A 182 -8.19 16.98 -2.95
CA GLY A 182 -7.33 18.17 -2.99
C GLY A 182 -7.20 18.74 -4.41
N PRO A 183 -6.90 20.05 -4.55
CA PRO A 183 -6.81 20.70 -5.86
C PRO A 183 -5.67 20.10 -6.68
N ARG A 184 -5.93 19.78 -7.93
CA ARG A 184 -4.96 19.29 -8.91
C ARG A 184 -4.79 20.28 -10.06
N LYS A 185 -3.58 20.37 -10.61
CA LYS A 185 -3.27 21.31 -11.68
C LYS A 185 -3.80 20.88 -13.04
N ARG A 186 -3.89 19.57 -13.28
CA ARG A 186 -4.40 19.00 -14.54
C ARG A 186 -5.24 17.72 -14.34
N PRO A 187 -6.07 17.35 -15.32
CA PRO A 187 -6.91 16.14 -15.22
C PRO A 187 -6.06 14.87 -15.18
N TYR A 188 -6.71 13.73 -14.93
CA TYR A 188 -6.10 12.42 -15.14
C TYR A 188 -5.68 12.23 -16.61
N PRO A 189 -4.61 11.45 -16.88
CA PRO A 189 -4.14 11.20 -18.26
C PRO A 189 -5.18 10.51 -19.13
N LEU A 190 -6.06 9.72 -18.54
CA LEU A 190 -7.08 8.95 -19.27
C LEU A 190 -8.48 9.12 -18.66
N PRO A 191 -9.55 9.03 -19.47
CA PRO A 191 -10.91 9.04 -18.95
C PRO A 191 -11.16 7.80 -18.06
N PRO A 192 -12.21 7.82 -17.20
CA PRO A 192 -12.57 6.70 -16.35
C PRO A 192 -12.77 5.39 -17.12
N LEU A 193 -12.62 4.26 -16.42
CA LEU A 193 -13.00 2.95 -16.93
C LEU A 193 -14.52 2.90 -17.28
N LYS A 194 -14.89 2.01 -18.20
CA LYS A 194 -16.30 1.82 -18.58
C LYS A 194 -17.10 1.31 -17.38
N ARG A 195 -18.26 1.91 -17.14
CA ARG A 195 -19.18 1.50 -16.07
C ARG A 195 -19.79 0.13 -16.38
N CYS A 196 -20.04 -0.66 -15.34
CA CYS A 196 -20.80 -1.91 -15.40
C CYS A 196 -22.14 -1.77 -14.66
N ALA A 197 -23.01 -2.76 -14.77
CA ALA A 197 -24.33 -2.75 -14.12
C ALA A 197 -24.23 -2.45 -12.62
N ALA A 198 -23.34 -3.10 -11.92
CA ALA A 198 -23.14 -2.91 -10.48
C ALA A 198 -22.76 -1.46 -10.11
N THR A 199 -21.83 -0.84 -10.85
CA THR A 199 -21.42 0.56 -10.60
C THR A 199 -22.52 1.56 -10.93
N VAL A 200 -23.37 1.27 -11.92
CA VAL A 200 -24.55 2.11 -12.25
C VAL A 200 -25.61 2.04 -11.12
N LEU A 201 -25.86 0.85 -10.59
CA LEU A 201 -26.79 0.68 -9.45
C LEU A 201 -26.30 1.41 -8.22
N PHE A 202 -24.99 1.29 -7.90
CA PHE A 202 -24.39 2.01 -6.77
C PHE A 202 -24.51 3.53 -6.93
N ASP A 203 -24.15 4.07 -8.10
CA ASP A 203 -24.23 5.51 -8.38
C ASP A 203 -25.62 6.06 -8.12
N LYS A 204 -26.64 5.38 -8.67
CA LYS A 204 -28.05 5.75 -8.48
C LYS A 204 -28.44 5.72 -6.99
N ALA A 205 -28.14 4.62 -6.31
CA ALA A 205 -28.48 4.42 -4.90
C ALA A 205 -27.77 5.44 -3.98
N ALA A 206 -26.49 5.71 -4.23
CA ALA A 206 -25.73 6.68 -3.44
C ALA A 206 -26.30 8.11 -3.60
N ARG A 207 -26.68 8.52 -4.83
CA ARG A 207 -27.34 9.81 -5.06
C ARG A 207 -28.72 9.89 -4.42
N GLU A 208 -29.48 8.80 -4.43
CA GLU A 208 -30.80 8.72 -3.80
C GLU A 208 -30.73 8.96 -2.27
N VAL A 209 -29.65 8.51 -1.63
CA VAL A 209 -29.39 8.76 -0.19
C VAL A 209 -28.60 10.05 0.08
N GLY A 210 -28.41 10.92 -0.93
CA GLY A 210 -27.83 12.25 -0.80
C GLY A 210 -26.30 12.30 -0.79
N LEU A 211 -25.60 11.27 -1.32
CA LEU A 211 -24.14 11.19 -1.38
C LEU A 211 -23.60 11.55 -2.77
N HIS A 212 -22.27 11.73 -2.88
CA HIS A 212 -21.59 12.23 -4.07
C HIS A 212 -20.73 11.13 -4.74
N PRO A 213 -21.33 10.18 -5.47
CA PRO A 213 -20.58 9.09 -6.10
C PRO A 213 -19.77 9.56 -7.31
N PHE A 214 -18.57 8.99 -7.44
CA PHE A 214 -17.66 9.24 -8.56
C PHE A 214 -16.93 7.94 -8.97
N PRO A 215 -16.38 7.85 -10.23
CA PRO A 215 -15.64 6.69 -10.67
C PRO A 215 -14.27 6.63 -9.98
N ALA A 216 -13.89 5.45 -9.47
CA ALA A 216 -12.60 5.25 -8.83
C ALA A 216 -11.43 5.53 -9.80
N PRO A 217 -10.37 6.22 -9.37
CA PRO A 217 -9.16 6.37 -10.17
C PRO A 217 -8.42 5.03 -10.27
N ALA A 218 -8.15 4.61 -11.51
CA ALA A 218 -7.67 3.28 -11.84
C ALA A 218 -6.33 3.30 -12.58
N ALA A 219 -5.37 2.55 -12.10
CA ALA A 219 -4.11 2.29 -12.80
C ALA A 219 -4.25 1.20 -13.89
N ASN A 220 -5.48 1.00 -14.38
CA ASN A 220 -5.80 0.25 -15.59
C ASN A 220 -6.11 1.27 -16.69
N THR A 221 -5.35 1.25 -17.77
CA THR A 221 -5.51 2.19 -18.89
C THR A 221 -6.84 1.94 -19.61
N SER A 222 -7.72 2.94 -19.65
CA SER A 222 -9.03 2.87 -20.33
C SER A 222 -8.94 2.93 -21.85
N LYS A 223 -7.76 3.36 -22.38
CA LYS A 223 -7.37 3.40 -23.79
C LYS A 223 -5.89 3.05 -23.91
N PRO A 224 -5.37 2.68 -25.10
CA PRO A 224 -3.93 2.58 -25.31
C PRO A 224 -3.24 3.88 -24.91
N TYR A 225 -2.10 3.78 -24.22
CA TYR A 225 -1.44 4.94 -23.61
C TYR A 225 0.07 4.86 -23.78
N LEU A 226 0.66 5.91 -24.31
CA LEU A 226 2.12 6.09 -24.34
C LEU A 226 2.50 6.95 -23.12
N ASN A 227 3.23 6.35 -22.17
CA ASN A 227 3.60 7.06 -20.96
C ASN A 227 4.77 8.05 -21.19
N PRO A 228 5.08 8.94 -20.24
CA PRO A 228 6.16 9.92 -20.40
C PRO A 228 7.56 9.34 -20.65
N LEU A 229 7.79 8.06 -20.34
CA LEU A 229 9.04 7.37 -20.64
C LEU A 229 9.07 6.74 -22.04
N GLY A 230 8.00 6.92 -22.84
CA GLY A 230 7.89 6.32 -24.16
C GLY A 230 7.51 4.83 -24.14
N VAL A 231 7.01 4.32 -23.01
CA VAL A 231 6.53 2.94 -22.92
C VAL A 231 5.07 2.86 -23.32
N GLN A 232 4.76 2.00 -24.29
CA GLN A 232 3.39 1.76 -24.75
C GLN A 232 2.67 0.81 -23.80
N MET A 233 1.59 1.28 -23.20
CA MET A 233 0.66 0.48 -22.41
C MET A 233 -0.56 0.08 -23.22
N GLY A 234 -1.08 -1.12 -22.99
CA GLY A 234 -2.28 -1.64 -23.65
C GLY A 234 -3.57 -1.05 -23.08
N GLN A 235 -4.71 -1.39 -23.67
CA GLN A 235 -6.03 -1.04 -23.14
C GLN A 235 -6.55 -2.17 -22.23
N CYS A 236 -7.26 -1.83 -21.14
CA CYS A 236 -7.91 -2.81 -20.27
C CYS A 236 -9.00 -3.60 -21.02
N THR A 237 -8.96 -4.91 -20.90
CA THR A 237 -9.93 -5.86 -21.50
C THR A 237 -10.99 -6.32 -20.51
N TYR A 238 -10.97 -5.82 -19.27
CA TYR A 238 -11.92 -6.17 -18.21
C TYR A 238 -11.97 -7.67 -17.91
N CYS A 239 -10.81 -8.34 -17.96
CA CYS A 239 -10.71 -9.80 -17.78
C CYS A 239 -10.98 -10.30 -16.35
N GLY A 240 -10.98 -9.42 -15.34
CA GLY A 240 -11.25 -9.78 -13.94
C GLY A 240 -10.06 -10.34 -13.14
N TYR A 241 -8.85 -10.32 -13.70
CA TYR A 241 -7.63 -10.88 -13.08
C TYR A 241 -6.59 -9.79 -12.79
N CYS A 242 -6.88 -8.89 -11.85
CA CYS A 242 -5.96 -7.82 -11.46
C CYS A 242 -5.36 -8.03 -10.08
N GLU A 243 -6.23 -8.11 -9.06
CA GLU A 243 -5.83 -8.33 -7.68
C GLU A 243 -5.31 -9.76 -7.49
N TRP A 244 -4.08 -9.87 -6.97
CA TRP A 244 -3.29 -11.09 -6.83
C TRP A 244 -2.71 -11.68 -8.13
N PHE A 245 -2.91 -11.01 -9.25
CA PHE A 245 -2.41 -11.44 -10.56
C PHE A 245 -1.55 -10.34 -11.20
N GLY A 246 -0.64 -10.69 -12.10
CA GLY A 246 -0.06 -9.75 -13.05
C GLY A 246 -1.07 -9.36 -14.13
N CYS A 247 -0.70 -8.50 -15.06
CA CYS A 247 -1.57 -8.10 -16.17
C CYS A 247 -1.13 -8.74 -17.47
N ALA A 248 -2.01 -9.48 -18.14
CA ALA A 248 -1.71 -10.18 -19.38
C ALA A 248 -1.56 -9.26 -20.62
N ASN A 249 -2.10 -8.05 -20.57
CA ASN A 249 -2.20 -7.15 -21.74
C ASN A 249 -1.56 -5.77 -21.52
N TYR A 250 -0.62 -5.66 -20.58
CA TYR A 250 0.14 -4.42 -20.30
C TYR A 250 -0.73 -3.20 -19.93
N SER A 251 -1.96 -3.40 -19.49
CA SER A 251 -2.90 -2.32 -19.18
C SER A 251 -2.81 -1.85 -17.73
N LYS A 252 -2.65 -2.79 -16.78
CA LYS A 252 -2.47 -2.42 -15.37
C LYS A 252 -1.03 -1.98 -15.14
N ALA A 253 -0.86 -0.76 -14.62
CA ALA A 253 0.46 -0.22 -14.31
C ALA A 253 1.18 -1.11 -13.28
N SER A 254 2.43 -1.38 -13.55
CA SER A 254 3.40 -2.06 -12.70
C SER A 254 4.80 -1.57 -13.10
N PRO A 255 5.85 -1.80 -12.32
CA PRO A 255 7.21 -1.52 -12.78
C PRO A 255 7.49 -2.14 -14.16
N GLN A 256 7.05 -3.38 -14.41
CA GLN A 256 7.22 -4.09 -15.69
C GLN A 256 6.57 -3.39 -16.88
N THR A 257 5.42 -2.78 -16.67
CA THR A 257 4.64 -2.18 -17.77
C THR A 257 4.89 -0.68 -17.94
N THR A 258 5.67 -0.05 -17.06
CA THR A 258 5.85 1.41 -17.05
C THR A 258 7.30 1.87 -17.08
N ILE A 259 8.19 1.32 -16.24
CA ILE A 259 9.56 1.81 -16.00
C ILE A 259 10.61 0.84 -16.52
N LEU A 260 10.51 -0.44 -16.19
CA LEU A 260 11.54 -1.43 -16.48
C LEU A 260 11.91 -1.54 -17.96
N PRO A 261 10.98 -1.41 -18.94
CA PRO A 261 11.35 -1.47 -20.35
C PRO A 261 12.38 -0.43 -20.79
N VAL A 262 12.48 0.69 -20.07
CA VAL A 262 13.46 1.76 -20.30
C VAL A 262 14.66 1.62 -19.39
N LEU A 263 14.42 1.42 -18.08
CA LEU A 263 15.46 1.34 -17.05
C LEU A 263 16.50 0.24 -17.34
N LEU A 264 16.05 -0.94 -17.77
CA LEU A 264 16.91 -2.09 -18.05
C LEU A 264 17.87 -1.87 -19.24
N LYS A 265 17.66 -0.84 -20.06
CA LYS A 265 18.53 -0.48 -21.19
C LYS A 265 19.63 0.51 -20.81
N LYS A 266 19.59 1.04 -19.58
CA LYS A 266 20.56 2.06 -19.13
C LYS A 266 21.89 1.43 -18.73
N PRO A 267 23.03 1.92 -19.23
CA PRO A 267 24.34 1.34 -18.92
C PRO A 267 24.80 1.55 -17.47
N ASN A 268 24.21 2.52 -16.78
CA ASN A 268 24.48 2.85 -15.39
C ASN A 268 23.47 2.24 -14.39
N PHE A 269 22.63 1.29 -14.87
CA PHE A 269 21.74 0.50 -14.04
C PHE A 269 22.12 -0.97 -14.07
N SER A 270 22.12 -1.60 -12.90
CA SER A 270 22.23 -3.05 -12.76
C SER A 270 21.32 -3.57 -11.65
N PHE A 271 20.99 -4.86 -11.70
CA PHE A 271 20.22 -5.51 -10.64
C PHE A 271 20.66 -6.96 -10.46
N ARG A 272 20.37 -7.51 -9.28
CA ARG A 272 20.54 -8.93 -8.98
C ARG A 272 19.29 -9.45 -8.30
N THR A 273 18.80 -10.59 -8.74
CA THR A 273 17.71 -11.35 -8.14
C THR A 273 18.23 -12.42 -7.20
N HIS A 274 17.34 -13.00 -6.37
CA HIS A 274 17.69 -14.01 -5.37
C HIS A 274 18.80 -13.56 -4.41
N CYS A 275 18.79 -12.27 -4.05
CA CYS A 275 19.74 -11.64 -3.15
C CYS A 275 19.01 -11.11 -1.91
N ALA A 276 19.00 -11.89 -0.84
CA ALA A 276 18.38 -11.50 0.43
C ALA A 276 19.33 -10.63 1.25
N VAL A 277 19.08 -9.32 1.31
CA VAL A 277 19.83 -8.42 2.18
C VAL A 277 19.49 -8.73 3.64
N THR A 278 20.54 -9.02 4.43
CA THR A 278 20.43 -9.40 5.84
C THR A 278 20.92 -8.34 6.81
N ARG A 279 21.71 -7.36 6.32
CA ARG A 279 22.28 -6.30 7.16
C ARG A 279 22.66 -5.06 6.33
N ILE A 280 22.51 -3.89 6.93
CA ILE A 280 23.10 -2.64 6.48
C ILE A 280 24.44 -2.51 7.20
N ASN A 281 25.54 -2.33 6.45
CA ASN A 281 26.88 -2.20 7.00
C ASN A 281 27.15 -0.73 7.35
N MET A 282 27.70 -0.50 8.54
CA MET A 282 27.99 0.83 9.06
C MET A 282 29.49 1.02 9.21
N ASP A 283 29.94 2.27 9.15
CA ASP A 283 31.31 2.63 9.54
C ASP A 283 31.54 2.51 11.06
N GLY A 284 32.77 2.66 11.51
CA GLY A 284 33.09 2.55 12.93
C GLY A 284 32.49 3.64 13.82
N SER A 285 31.95 4.73 13.24
CA SER A 285 31.26 5.79 13.99
C SER A 285 29.76 5.50 14.17
N GLY A 286 29.20 4.57 13.41
CA GLY A 286 27.75 4.30 13.35
C GLY A 286 26.95 5.44 12.71
N LYS A 287 27.60 6.38 12.02
CA LYS A 287 26.98 7.57 11.43
C LYS A 287 26.89 7.53 9.89
N ARG A 288 27.51 6.54 9.27
CA ARG A 288 27.55 6.39 7.82
C ARG A 288 27.32 4.94 7.41
N ALA A 289 26.37 4.70 6.54
CA ALA A 289 26.21 3.40 5.89
C ALA A 289 27.34 3.21 4.85
N THR A 290 27.97 2.03 4.86
CA THR A 290 29.09 1.67 3.95
C THR A 290 28.67 0.68 2.87
N GLY A 291 27.42 0.22 2.89
CA GLY A 291 26.85 -0.75 1.97
C GLY A 291 25.92 -1.73 2.66
N VAL A 292 25.74 -2.91 2.08
CA VAL A 292 24.87 -3.96 2.61
C VAL A 292 25.54 -5.33 2.54
N THR A 293 25.13 -6.24 3.41
CA THR A 293 25.44 -7.67 3.32
C THR A 293 24.20 -8.41 2.85
N TYR A 294 24.37 -9.32 1.90
CA TYR A 294 23.29 -10.15 1.39
C TYR A 294 23.71 -11.60 1.20
N VAL A 295 22.74 -12.51 1.18
CA VAL A 295 22.91 -13.93 0.90
C VAL A 295 22.23 -14.24 -0.44
N ASP A 296 22.93 -14.96 -1.33
CA ASP A 296 22.39 -15.40 -2.61
C ASP A 296 21.57 -16.71 -2.49
N GLN A 297 21.07 -17.21 -3.62
CA GLN A 297 20.27 -18.46 -3.66
C GLN A 297 21.05 -19.71 -3.28
N ASP A 298 22.39 -19.68 -3.36
CA ASP A 298 23.29 -20.78 -2.99
C ASP A 298 23.69 -20.72 -1.51
N GLY A 299 23.20 -19.74 -0.75
CA GLY A 299 23.55 -19.50 0.65
C GLY A 299 24.92 -18.82 0.83
N LYS A 300 25.52 -18.28 -0.24
CA LYS A 300 26.79 -17.57 -0.17
C LYS A 300 26.59 -16.12 0.26
N GLU A 301 27.39 -15.66 1.19
CA GLU A 301 27.36 -14.30 1.72
C GLU A 301 28.26 -13.35 0.93
N PHE A 302 27.71 -12.17 0.62
CA PHE A 302 28.40 -11.09 -0.10
C PHE A 302 28.28 -9.78 0.65
N GLU A 303 29.34 -8.98 0.62
CA GLU A 303 29.35 -7.58 1.00
C GLU A 303 29.31 -6.71 -0.26
N GLN A 304 28.28 -5.86 -0.39
CA GLN A 304 28.16 -4.88 -1.47
C GLN A 304 28.40 -3.48 -0.89
N PRO A 305 29.61 -2.93 -1.06
CA PRO A 305 29.88 -1.54 -0.69
C PRO A 305 29.07 -0.56 -1.53
N ALA A 306 28.65 0.54 -0.90
CA ALA A 306 27.92 1.61 -1.56
C ALA A 306 28.12 2.96 -0.84
N GLN A 307 28.07 4.06 -1.60
CA GLN A 307 28.13 5.41 -1.06
C GLN A 307 26.81 5.86 -0.45
N MET A 308 25.68 5.35 -0.98
CA MET A 308 24.32 5.59 -0.48
C MET A 308 23.52 4.29 -0.46
N VAL A 309 22.75 4.09 0.60
CA VAL A 309 21.84 2.94 0.78
C VAL A 309 20.40 3.43 0.82
N VAL A 310 19.51 2.80 0.02
CA VAL A 310 18.10 3.13 -0.02
C VAL A 310 17.26 1.88 0.26
N LEU A 311 16.47 1.89 1.32
CA LEU A 311 15.61 0.79 1.72
C LEU A 311 14.27 0.88 0.98
N CYS A 312 13.99 -0.11 0.14
CA CYS A 312 12.78 -0.24 -0.69
C CYS A 312 12.10 -1.61 -0.50
N ALA A 313 12.33 -2.29 0.63
CA ALA A 313 12.05 -3.72 0.82
C ALA A 313 10.66 -4.02 1.42
N PHE A 314 9.69 -3.13 1.28
CA PHE A 314 8.36 -3.20 1.91
C PHE A 314 8.35 -2.78 3.39
N ALA A 315 7.16 -2.42 3.94
CA ALA A 315 7.04 -1.77 5.24
C ALA A 315 7.76 -2.52 6.38
N HIS A 316 7.38 -3.76 6.63
CA HIS A 316 7.93 -4.52 7.75
C HIS A 316 9.38 -4.99 7.51
N HIS A 317 9.80 -5.25 6.28
CA HIS A 317 11.19 -5.64 6.00
C HIS A 317 12.18 -4.49 6.16
N ASN A 318 11.78 -3.25 5.80
CA ASN A 318 12.62 -2.08 6.06
C ASN A 318 12.87 -1.92 7.57
N VAL A 319 11.83 -2.03 8.40
CA VAL A 319 11.94 -1.97 9.87
C VAL A 319 12.82 -3.10 10.40
N HIS A 320 12.60 -4.31 9.90
CA HIS A 320 13.40 -5.49 10.30
C HIS A 320 14.90 -5.27 10.04
N LEU A 321 15.26 -4.78 8.85
CA LEU A 321 16.66 -4.48 8.50
C LEU A 321 17.26 -3.39 9.40
N LEU A 322 16.51 -2.33 9.73
CA LEU A 322 16.98 -1.28 10.65
C LEU A 322 17.27 -1.86 12.04
N LEU A 323 16.35 -2.67 12.58
CA LEU A 323 16.50 -3.30 13.89
C LEU A 323 17.68 -4.29 13.92
N LEU A 324 17.81 -5.17 12.92
CA LEU A 324 18.92 -6.11 12.81
C LEU A 324 20.28 -5.41 12.66
N SER A 325 20.30 -4.27 11.98
CA SER A 325 21.50 -3.48 11.75
C SER A 325 21.81 -2.51 12.90
N LYS A 326 20.95 -2.44 13.93
CA LYS A 326 21.05 -1.55 15.09
C LYS A 326 21.15 -0.07 14.69
N ILE A 327 20.36 0.34 13.69
CA ILE A 327 20.31 1.71 13.19
C ILE A 327 19.09 2.41 13.78
N GLY A 328 19.31 3.55 14.44
CA GLY A 328 18.31 4.27 15.21
C GLY A 328 17.98 3.58 16.54
N THR A 329 17.21 4.26 17.38
CA THR A 329 16.79 3.72 18.67
C THR A 329 15.53 2.86 18.51
N PRO A 330 15.57 1.56 18.87
CA PRO A 330 14.40 0.72 18.90
C PRO A 330 13.29 1.32 19.80
N TYR A 331 12.05 1.20 19.37
CA TYR A 331 10.92 1.74 20.14
C TYR A 331 10.62 0.89 21.37
N ASP A 332 10.47 1.56 22.51
CA ASP A 332 9.97 0.98 23.76
C ASP A 332 8.57 1.53 24.08
N PRO A 333 7.50 0.70 24.03
CA PRO A 333 6.14 1.15 24.27
C PRO A 333 5.89 1.57 25.74
N VAL A 334 6.71 1.13 26.69
CA VAL A 334 6.57 1.47 28.11
C VAL A 334 7.03 2.91 28.36
N SER A 335 8.24 3.25 27.96
CA SER A 335 8.77 4.62 28.09
C SER A 335 8.26 5.57 27.00
N GLY A 336 7.83 5.03 25.83
CA GLY A 336 7.48 5.80 24.64
C GLY A 336 8.69 6.37 23.90
N GLN A 337 9.90 5.94 24.25
CA GLN A 337 11.14 6.36 23.62
C GLN A 337 11.49 5.49 22.41
N GLY A 338 12.32 6.03 21.53
CA GLY A 338 12.75 5.35 20.29
C GLY A 338 11.79 5.58 19.12
N VAL A 339 12.30 5.38 17.92
CA VAL A 339 11.59 5.71 16.67
C VAL A 339 11.53 4.55 15.67
N VAL A 340 12.38 3.52 15.84
CA VAL A 340 12.39 2.34 14.96
C VAL A 340 11.44 1.28 15.50
N GLY A 341 10.42 0.94 14.74
CA GLY A 341 9.32 0.06 15.12
C GLY A 341 8.07 0.80 15.60
N ARG A 342 8.15 2.11 15.85
CA ARG A 342 7.05 2.93 16.35
C ARG A 342 5.97 3.16 15.29
N ASN A 343 4.72 3.38 15.77
CA ASN A 343 3.59 3.82 14.94
C ASN A 343 3.24 2.84 13.80
N TYR A 344 3.34 1.53 14.06
CA TYR A 344 2.79 0.59 13.12
C TYR A 344 1.27 0.79 13.00
N ALA A 345 0.80 0.95 11.77
CA ALA A 345 -0.62 1.04 11.46
C ALA A 345 -0.95 0.17 10.24
N TYR A 346 -2.23 -0.13 10.10
CA TYR A 346 -2.78 -0.94 9.03
C TYR A 346 -3.97 -0.21 8.43
N GLN A 347 -4.60 -0.68 7.36
CA GLN A 347 -5.87 -0.11 6.89
C GLN A 347 -7.02 -1.04 7.23
N LEU A 348 -8.01 -0.52 7.95
CA LEU A 348 -9.21 -1.27 8.31
C LEU A 348 -10.12 -1.45 7.08
N SER A 349 -10.72 -2.64 6.96
CA SER A 349 -11.72 -2.92 5.95
C SER A 349 -12.93 -3.61 6.54
N SER A 350 -14.12 -3.11 6.22
CA SER A 350 -15.41 -3.78 6.45
C SER A 350 -16.20 -3.88 5.15
N SER A 351 -17.30 -4.59 5.12
CA SER A 351 -18.03 -4.82 3.88
C SER A 351 -19.54 -4.98 4.06
N VAL A 352 -20.26 -4.67 2.98
CA VAL A 352 -21.70 -4.99 2.83
C VAL A 352 -21.88 -5.77 1.54
N ASN A 353 -22.24 -7.03 1.65
CA ASN A 353 -22.54 -7.88 0.50
C ASN A 353 -24.01 -7.70 0.12
N VAL A 354 -24.29 -7.61 -1.19
CA VAL A 354 -25.62 -7.40 -1.75
C VAL A 354 -25.91 -8.46 -2.79
N THR A 355 -27.01 -9.18 -2.63
CA THR A 355 -27.58 -10.03 -3.68
C THR A 355 -28.67 -9.23 -4.36
N CYS A 356 -28.42 -8.75 -5.56
CA CYS A 356 -29.32 -7.89 -6.32
C CYS A 356 -30.47 -8.68 -6.97
N LYS A 357 -31.53 -7.98 -7.35
CA LYS A 357 -32.59 -8.55 -8.20
C LYS A 357 -32.14 -8.64 -9.66
N GLU A 358 -31.24 -7.75 -10.07
CA GLU A 358 -30.73 -7.65 -11.45
C GLU A 358 -29.49 -8.52 -11.65
N LEU A 359 -29.30 -8.99 -12.88
CA LEU A 359 -28.11 -9.73 -13.30
C LEU A 359 -26.92 -8.78 -13.42
N LEU A 360 -25.83 -9.07 -12.70
CA LEU A 360 -24.63 -8.21 -12.65
C LEU A 360 -23.47 -8.76 -13.48
N ASN A 361 -23.37 -10.06 -13.66
CA ASN A 361 -22.26 -10.74 -14.32
C ASN A 361 -20.88 -10.35 -13.73
N PRO A 362 -20.60 -10.60 -12.45
CA PRO A 362 -19.39 -10.11 -11.75
C PRO A 362 -18.08 -10.77 -12.19
N PHE A 363 -18.11 -11.78 -13.05
CA PHE A 363 -16.95 -12.52 -13.52
C PHE A 363 -16.04 -11.70 -14.44
N MET A 364 -16.52 -10.58 -15.01
CA MET A 364 -15.72 -9.63 -15.77
C MET A 364 -15.53 -8.34 -14.96
N GLY A 365 -14.35 -7.73 -15.07
CA GLY A 365 -14.08 -6.49 -14.36
C GLY A 365 -12.62 -6.07 -14.45
N ALA A 366 -12.24 -5.07 -13.68
CA ALA A 366 -10.86 -4.64 -13.51
C ALA A 366 -10.62 -4.33 -12.03
N GLY A 367 -9.37 -4.40 -11.58
CA GLY A 367 -9.04 -4.27 -10.17
C GLY A 367 -9.57 -3.01 -9.51
N ALA A 368 -9.48 -1.89 -10.23
CA ALA A 368 -10.00 -0.60 -9.76
C ALA A 368 -11.28 -0.16 -10.50
N LEU A 369 -12.03 -1.08 -11.12
CA LEU A 369 -13.35 -0.76 -11.65
C LEU A 369 -14.35 -0.62 -10.50
N GLY A 370 -14.65 0.61 -10.13
CA GLY A 370 -15.52 0.90 -8.99
C GLY A 370 -16.23 2.24 -9.10
N GLN A 371 -17.23 2.40 -8.24
CA GLN A 371 -17.90 3.66 -7.95
C GLN A 371 -17.77 3.92 -6.46
N VAL A 372 -17.42 5.13 -6.08
CA VAL A 372 -16.95 5.49 -4.73
C VAL A 372 -17.71 6.68 -4.20
N VAL A 373 -17.98 6.72 -2.91
CA VAL A 373 -18.36 7.92 -2.16
C VAL A 373 -17.30 8.22 -1.12
N ASP A 374 -16.95 9.49 -1.00
CA ASP A 374 -15.87 9.99 -0.15
C ASP A 374 -16.36 10.94 0.94
N ASP A 375 -17.66 11.05 1.06
CA ASP A 375 -18.37 11.94 2.01
C ASP A 375 -17.96 11.71 3.46
N PHE A 376 -17.45 10.49 3.78
CA PHE A 376 -17.10 10.08 5.14
C PHE A 376 -15.59 9.82 5.31
N ASN A 377 -14.76 10.31 4.41
CA ASN A 377 -13.31 10.10 4.47
C ASN A 377 -12.59 11.31 5.11
N GLY A 378 -11.54 11.02 5.89
CA GLY A 378 -10.75 12.05 6.54
C GLY A 378 -11.62 13.01 7.35
N ASP A 379 -11.49 14.31 7.08
CA ASP A 379 -12.21 15.38 7.75
C ASP A 379 -13.33 16.02 6.85
N ASN A 380 -13.84 15.25 5.87
CA ASN A 380 -14.90 15.69 4.95
C ASN A 380 -16.27 15.85 5.64
N PHE A 381 -16.42 15.38 6.86
CA PHE A 381 -17.65 15.46 7.67
C PHE A 381 -17.35 15.82 9.12
N ASP A 382 -18.38 16.13 9.90
CA ASP A 382 -18.21 16.49 11.31
C ASP A 382 -18.10 15.23 12.21
N HIS A 383 -17.00 15.15 12.97
CA HIS A 383 -16.71 14.07 13.91
C HIS A 383 -17.30 14.29 15.32
N THR A 384 -17.91 15.46 15.59
CA THR A 384 -18.48 15.77 16.91
C THR A 384 -19.47 14.70 17.35
N GLY A 385 -19.22 14.11 18.53
CA GLY A 385 -20.07 13.07 19.13
C GLY A 385 -20.02 11.69 18.48
N LYS A 386 -19.13 11.45 17.49
CA LYS A 386 -19.04 10.14 16.82
C LYS A 386 -18.08 9.17 17.50
N GLY A 387 -17.21 9.65 18.39
CA GLY A 387 -16.27 8.80 19.13
C GLY A 387 -15.07 8.32 18.33
N PHE A 388 -14.80 8.88 17.15
CA PHE A 388 -13.63 8.58 16.34
C PHE A 388 -13.17 9.79 15.50
N ILE A 389 -11.92 9.77 15.07
CA ILE A 389 -11.32 10.66 14.08
C ILE A 389 -10.85 9.85 12.88
N GLY A 390 -10.51 10.52 11.79
CA GLY A 390 -10.25 9.90 10.51
C GLY A 390 -11.56 9.57 9.79
N GLY A 391 -11.55 8.54 8.99
CA GLY A 391 -12.72 8.17 8.22
C GLY A 391 -12.31 7.21 7.12
N GLY A 392 -13.14 7.09 6.11
CA GLY A 392 -12.84 6.23 4.99
C GLY A 392 -13.83 6.37 3.85
N TYR A 393 -13.47 5.85 2.71
CA TYR A 393 -14.37 5.79 1.57
C TYR A 393 -15.24 4.52 1.60
N ILE A 394 -16.38 4.61 0.95
CA ILE A 394 -17.26 3.48 0.65
C ILE A 394 -17.28 3.27 -0.86
N ALA A 395 -16.95 2.06 -1.31
CA ALA A 395 -16.92 1.78 -2.74
C ALA A 395 -17.58 0.46 -3.08
N LEU A 396 -18.28 0.42 -4.21
CA LEU A 396 -18.65 -0.82 -4.86
C LEU A 396 -17.63 -1.15 -5.92
N TRP A 397 -17.01 -2.32 -5.81
CA TRP A 397 -15.99 -2.81 -6.72
C TRP A 397 -16.52 -3.91 -7.63
N ASN A 398 -16.12 -3.86 -8.90
CA ASN A 398 -16.32 -4.94 -9.86
C ASN A 398 -14.96 -5.44 -10.38
N THR A 399 -14.20 -6.03 -9.46
CA THR A 399 -12.82 -6.48 -9.69
C THR A 399 -12.70 -7.77 -10.51
N GLY A 400 -13.82 -8.37 -10.88
CA GLY A 400 -13.91 -9.71 -11.42
C GLY A 400 -14.30 -10.72 -10.33
N GLY A 401 -15.28 -11.54 -10.63
CA GLY A 401 -15.73 -12.55 -9.69
C GLY A 401 -14.85 -13.80 -9.76
N ARG A 402 -14.41 -14.22 -8.60
CA ARG A 402 -13.64 -15.44 -8.39
C ARG A 402 -14.45 -16.36 -7.48
N PRO A 403 -15.27 -17.25 -8.05
CA PRO A 403 -16.29 -18.02 -7.29
C PRO A 403 -15.70 -18.98 -6.26
N ILE A 404 -14.43 -19.33 -6.35
CA ILE A 404 -13.75 -20.19 -5.35
C ILE A 404 -13.28 -19.35 -4.16
N LEU A 405 -12.76 -18.16 -4.40
CA LEU A 405 -12.12 -17.33 -3.38
C LEU A 405 -12.99 -16.19 -2.86
N GLN A 406 -13.76 -15.55 -3.72
CA GLN A 406 -14.50 -14.32 -3.41
C GLN A 406 -15.98 -14.41 -3.85
N GLU A 407 -16.72 -15.32 -3.29
CA GLU A 407 -18.19 -15.33 -3.41
C GLU A 407 -18.81 -14.41 -2.36
N TYR A 408 -19.70 -13.53 -2.80
CA TYR A 408 -20.44 -12.58 -1.95
C TYR A 408 -21.86 -13.08 -1.66
N LEU A 409 -21.96 -14.34 -1.22
CA LEU A 409 -23.22 -15.04 -1.02
C LEU A 409 -24.05 -14.48 0.14
N PRO A 410 -25.38 -14.74 0.17
CA PRO A 410 -26.25 -14.36 1.27
C PRO A 410 -25.78 -14.89 2.62
N LYS A 411 -26.15 -14.19 3.71
CA LYS A 411 -25.84 -14.64 5.08
C LYS A 411 -26.46 -16.02 5.34
N GLY A 412 -25.66 -16.92 5.94
CA GLY A 412 -26.12 -18.28 6.23
C GLY A 412 -25.96 -19.28 5.08
N SER A 413 -25.43 -18.85 3.92
CA SER A 413 -25.11 -19.76 2.83
C SER A 413 -24.15 -20.86 3.28
N PRO A 414 -24.33 -22.12 2.82
CA PRO A 414 -23.35 -23.19 3.08
C PRO A 414 -21.97 -22.80 2.55
N LYS A 415 -20.91 -23.21 3.26
CA LYS A 415 -19.52 -22.86 2.90
C LYS A 415 -18.82 -23.93 2.07
N TRP A 416 -19.44 -25.09 1.88
CA TRP A 416 -18.88 -26.24 1.15
C TRP A 416 -19.98 -27.22 0.71
N GLY A 417 -19.59 -28.19 -0.12
CA GLY A 417 -20.47 -29.30 -0.55
C GLY A 417 -21.51 -28.89 -1.59
N SER A 418 -22.55 -29.73 -1.77
CA SER A 418 -23.60 -29.54 -2.77
C SER A 418 -24.46 -28.30 -2.50
N GLY A 419 -24.72 -27.98 -1.22
CA GLY A 419 -25.45 -26.79 -0.83
C GLY A 419 -24.72 -25.51 -1.24
N TRP A 420 -23.40 -25.42 -1.03
CA TRP A 420 -22.56 -24.32 -1.50
C TRP A 420 -22.65 -24.19 -3.03
N LYS A 421 -22.43 -25.30 -3.77
CA LYS A 421 -22.51 -25.28 -5.24
C LYS A 421 -23.85 -24.75 -5.75
N LYS A 422 -24.94 -25.17 -5.11
CA LYS A 422 -26.30 -24.70 -5.44
C LYS A 422 -26.41 -23.19 -5.23
N THR A 423 -26.02 -22.68 -4.06
CA THR A 423 -26.09 -21.25 -3.74
C THR A 423 -25.22 -20.42 -4.69
N VAL A 424 -24.00 -20.87 -4.99
CA VAL A 424 -23.13 -20.18 -5.97
C VAL A 424 -23.80 -20.12 -7.34
N HIS A 425 -24.39 -21.22 -7.80
CA HIS A 425 -25.09 -21.26 -9.08
C HIS A 425 -26.29 -20.28 -9.13
N GLU A 426 -27.04 -20.17 -8.04
CA GLU A 426 -28.25 -19.34 -7.96
C GLU A 426 -27.94 -17.86 -7.75
N ASP A 427 -26.92 -17.51 -6.98
CA ASP A 427 -26.70 -16.14 -6.49
C ASP A 427 -25.43 -15.46 -7.01
N TYR A 428 -24.43 -16.19 -7.48
CA TYR A 428 -23.16 -15.62 -7.90
C TYR A 428 -23.29 -14.49 -8.93
N LEU A 429 -24.08 -14.72 -9.98
CA LEU A 429 -24.26 -13.73 -11.06
C LEU A 429 -25.03 -12.47 -10.63
N TYR A 430 -25.66 -12.50 -9.47
CA TYR A 430 -26.45 -11.40 -8.89
C TYR A 430 -25.74 -10.74 -7.72
N SER A 431 -24.57 -11.26 -7.32
CA SER A 431 -23.88 -10.82 -6.11
C SER A 431 -22.85 -9.75 -6.39
N THR A 432 -22.78 -8.77 -5.48
CA THR A 432 -21.73 -7.74 -5.45
C THR A 432 -21.39 -7.39 -4.02
N HIS A 433 -20.35 -6.57 -3.82
CA HIS A 433 -20.02 -6.10 -2.49
C HIS A 433 -19.60 -4.63 -2.50
N MET A 434 -19.91 -3.95 -1.42
CA MET A 434 -19.34 -2.67 -1.06
C MET A 434 -18.25 -2.91 -0.03
N GLN A 435 -17.14 -2.25 -0.21
CA GLN A 435 -16.02 -2.24 0.73
C GLN A 435 -15.91 -0.85 1.35
N CYS A 436 -15.80 -0.80 2.67
CA CYS A 436 -15.46 0.40 3.40
C CYS A 436 -13.99 0.31 3.77
N HIS A 437 -13.16 1.20 3.26
CA HIS A 437 -11.77 1.34 3.67
C HIS A 437 -11.66 2.49 4.65
N GLY A 438 -11.17 2.22 5.85
CA GLY A 438 -11.05 3.20 6.92
C GLY A 438 -9.61 3.42 7.35
N ALA A 439 -9.32 4.65 7.75
CA ALA A 439 -8.04 5.03 8.33
C ALA A 439 -7.75 4.22 9.61
N VAL A 440 -6.48 4.01 9.89
CA VAL A 440 -6.03 3.45 11.16
C VAL A 440 -5.00 4.39 11.77
N MET A 441 -5.31 4.84 12.98
CA MET A 441 -4.46 5.77 13.71
C MET A 441 -3.23 5.06 14.27
N ALA A 442 -2.20 5.83 14.56
CA ALA A 442 -1.02 5.35 15.26
C ALA A 442 -1.27 5.30 16.77
N TYR A 443 -0.80 4.23 17.41
CA TYR A 443 -0.95 4.05 18.86
C TYR A 443 0.35 3.59 19.49
N ARG A 444 0.53 3.95 20.76
CA ARG A 444 1.72 3.63 21.55
C ARG A 444 2.00 2.13 21.65
N ASP A 445 0.97 1.32 21.70
CA ASP A 445 1.04 -0.14 21.87
C ASP A 445 0.91 -0.94 20.55
N ASN A 446 0.92 -0.26 19.40
CA ASN A 446 0.99 -0.87 18.06
C ASN A 446 2.39 -0.61 17.46
N TYR A 447 3.25 -1.64 17.46
CA TYR A 447 4.66 -1.47 17.13
C TYR A 447 5.32 -2.76 16.60
N PHE A 448 6.54 -2.58 16.11
CA PHE A 448 7.46 -3.67 15.78
C PHE A 448 8.67 -3.68 16.73
N ASP A 449 9.14 -4.89 17.05
CA ASP A 449 10.43 -5.14 17.68
C ASP A 449 11.03 -6.46 17.16
N LEU A 450 12.13 -6.94 17.74
CA LEU A 450 12.71 -8.25 17.42
C LEU A 450 12.19 -9.30 18.38
N ASP A 451 11.86 -10.48 17.85
CA ASP A 451 11.47 -11.62 18.67
C ASP A 451 12.70 -12.20 19.41
N PRO A 452 12.63 -12.41 20.73
CA PRO A 452 13.76 -12.92 21.49
C PRO A 452 14.00 -14.43 21.31
N THR A 453 13.04 -15.17 20.73
CA THR A 453 13.04 -16.63 20.70
C THR A 453 13.20 -17.19 19.29
N TYR A 454 12.47 -16.63 18.32
CA TYR A 454 12.38 -17.20 16.98
C TYR A 454 13.32 -16.50 16.01
N THR A 455 13.95 -17.31 15.14
CA THR A 455 14.90 -16.84 14.13
C THR A 455 14.45 -17.20 12.72
N ASP A 456 14.96 -16.47 11.73
CA ASP A 456 14.82 -16.78 10.32
C ASP A 456 15.83 -17.86 9.86
N GLN A 457 15.77 -18.21 8.57
CA GLN A 457 16.68 -19.20 7.96
C GLN A 457 18.16 -18.79 7.97
N TYR A 458 18.47 -17.52 8.28
CA TYR A 458 19.82 -16.96 8.36
C TYR A 458 20.30 -16.82 9.81
N GLY A 459 19.49 -17.24 10.80
CA GLY A 459 19.79 -17.12 12.22
C GLY A 459 19.53 -15.74 12.83
N ASN A 460 18.92 -14.83 12.10
CA ASN A 460 18.52 -13.51 12.63
C ASN A 460 17.19 -13.60 13.37
N SER A 461 17.03 -12.85 14.46
CA SER A 461 15.74 -12.72 15.14
C SER A 461 14.62 -12.33 14.18
N LEU A 462 13.47 -12.99 14.25
CA LEU A 462 12.29 -12.60 13.47
C LEU A 462 11.80 -11.22 13.90
N LEU A 463 11.19 -10.50 12.98
CA LEU A 463 10.41 -9.31 13.32
C LEU A 463 9.20 -9.73 14.13
N ARG A 464 8.92 -9.06 15.27
CA ARG A 464 7.72 -9.27 16.07
C ARG A 464 6.78 -8.08 15.88
N MET A 465 5.53 -8.41 15.53
CA MET A 465 4.45 -7.45 15.38
C MET A 465 3.50 -7.52 16.58
N THR A 466 3.30 -6.41 17.27
CA THR A 466 2.26 -6.23 18.28
C THR A 466 1.23 -5.25 17.72
N PHE A 467 -0.01 -5.73 17.45
CA PHE A 467 -1.03 -4.90 16.83
C PHE A 467 -2.46 -5.37 17.10
N THR A 468 -3.34 -4.43 17.44
CA THR A 468 -4.79 -4.64 17.37
C THR A 468 -5.50 -3.31 17.06
N PHE A 469 -6.72 -3.40 16.51
CA PHE A 469 -7.60 -2.23 16.34
C PHE A 469 -8.04 -1.71 17.71
N LYS A 470 -8.33 -0.41 17.79
CA LYS A 470 -8.79 0.27 18.99
C LYS A 470 -10.24 0.72 18.86
N GLU A 471 -10.76 1.34 19.89
CA GLU A 471 -12.15 1.84 19.93
C GLU A 471 -12.46 2.82 18.79
N ASN A 472 -11.49 3.68 18.44
CA ASN A 472 -11.59 4.59 17.29
C ASN A 472 -11.92 3.84 16.00
N GLU A 473 -11.17 2.77 15.68
CA GLU A 473 -11.34 1.98 14.47
C GLU A 473 -12.65 1.17 14.52
N HIS A 474 -13.03 0.65 15.68
CA HIS A 474 -14.31 -0.06 15.83
C HIS A 474 -15.51 0.85 15.67
N ALA A 475 -15.50 2.06 16.25
CA ALA A 475 -16.55 3.05 16.08
C ALA A 475 -16.65 3.51 14.61
N MET A 476 -15.50 3.79 13.96
CA MET A 476 -15.44 4.18 12.56
C MET A 476 -15.97 3.09 11.62
N THR A 477 -15.54 1.83 11.79
CA THR A 477 -15.99 0.74 10.90
C THR A 477 -17.49 0.50 11.02
N LYS A 478 -18.04 0.60 12.24
CA LYS A 478 -19.48 0.49 12.45
C LYS A 478 -20.21 1.61 11.71
N PHE A 479 -19.77 2.85 11.87
CA PHE A 479 -20.35 4.00 11.19
C PHE A 479 -20.30 3.86 9.66
N LEU A 480 -19.14 3.53 9.08
CA LEU A 480 -19.00 3.34 7.63
C LEU A 480 -19.87 2.19 7.10
N THR A 481 -19.95 1.08 7.85
CA THR A 481 -20.79 -0.06 7.47
C THR A 481 -22.28 0.29 7.53
N ASP A 482 -22.72 1.10 8.50
CA ASP A 482 -24.09 1.59 8.59
C ASP A 482 -24.42 2.50 7.38
N GLN A 483 -23.50 3.39 6.96
CA GLN A 483 -23.69 4.21 5.75
C GLN A 483 -23.72 3.36 4.47
N ALA A 484 -22.83 2.38 4.34
CA ALA A 484 -22.84 1.45 3.20
C ALA A 484 -24.14 0.61 3.16
N THR A 485 -24.67 0.25 4.32
CA THR A 485 -25.95 -0.46 4.43
C THR A 485 -27.12 0.40 3.95
N ARG A 486 -27.12 1.72 4.24
CA ARG A 486 -28.13 2.66 3.69
C ARG A 486 -28.08 2.71 2.17
N ILE A 487 -26.88 2.75 1.57
CA ILE A 487 -26.74 2.68 0.10
C ILE A 487 -27.26 1.34 -0.42
N ALA A 488 -26.91 0.22 0.24
CA ALA A 488 -27.35 -1.11 -0.15
C ALA A 488 -28.89 -1.27 -0.15
N GLN A 489 -29.56 -0.65 0.83
CA GLN A 489 -31.02 -0.67 0.94
C GLN A 489 -31.71 0.06 -0.23
N ALA A 490 -31.08 1.06 -0.82
CA ALA A 490 -31.57 1.77 -2.01
C ALA A 490 -31.31 1.00 -3.32
N ILE A 491 -30.47 -0.04 -3.31
CA ILE A 491 -30.29 -0.95 -4.46
C ILE A 491 -31.40 -1.99 -4.48
N PRO A 492 -32.07 -2.27 -5.62
CA PRO A 492 -33.01 -3.39 -5.73
C PRO A 492 -32.32 -4.71 -5.39
N ASN A 493 -32.65 -5.28 -4.23
CA ASN A 493 -31.93 -6.43 -3.67
C ASN A 493 -32.87 -7.57 -3.25
N ARG A 494 -32.30 -8.78 -3.10
CA ARG A 494 -32.92 -9.98 -2.50
C ARG A 494 -32.37 -10.21 -1.09
N ALA A 495 -31.10 -9.81 -0.83
CA ALA A 495 -30.47 -9.96 0.47
C ALA A 495 -29.34 -8.92 0.65
N ILE A 496 -29.14 -8.49 1.89
CA ILE A 496 -28.02 -7.65 2.33
C ILE A 496 -27.35 -8.35 3.51
N ASN A 497 -26.03 -8.34 3.52
CA ASN A 497 -25.21 -8.91 4.59
C ASN A 497 -24.13 -7.91 4.98
N SER A 498 -24.39 -7.13 6.03
CA SER A 498 -23.47 -6.13 6.58
C SER A 498 -22.47 -6.80 7.54
N LYS A 499 -21.19 -6.48 7.39
CA LYS A 499 -20.09 -7.08 8.15
C LYS A 499 -19.17 -5.98 8.69
N PRO A 500 -19.54 -5.29 9.78
CA PRO A 500 -18.62 -4.41 10.47
C PRO A 500 -17.43 -5.22 11.01
N ARG A 501 -16.31 -4.54 11.30
CA ARG A 501 -15.17 -5.21 11.91
C ARG A 501 -15.34 -5.20 13.43
N GLU A 502 -15.25 -6.35 14.03
CA GLU A 502 -15.40 -6.57 15.47
C GLU A 502 -14.27 -7.45 15.99
N GLY A 503 -13.97 -7.31 17.31
CA GLY A 503 -12.97 -8.11 18.00
C GLY A 503 -11.53 -7.74 17.66
N ASP A 504 -10.61 -8.52 18.21
CA ASP A 504 -9.17 -8.34 17.98
C ASP A 504 -8.79 -8.54 16.51
N TYR A 505 -7.75 -7.83 16.09
CA TYR A 505 -7.19 -8.01 14.75
C TYR A 505 -6.66 -9.44 14.55
N SER A 506 -6.89 -10.00 13.39
CA SER A 506 -6.26 -11.25 12.95
C SER A 506 -5.45 -11.02 11.68
N ILE A 507 -4.20 -11.47 11.70
CA ILE A 507 -3.28 -11.40 10.55
C ILE A 507 -3.60 -12.42 9.45
N VAL A 508 -4.40 -13.45 9.77
CA VAL A 508 -4.65 -14.60 8.90
C VAL A 508 -5.60 -14.30 7.72
N PRO A 509 -6.79 -13.68 7.95
CA PRO A 509 -7.71 -13.42 6.83
C PRO A 509 -7.24 -12.22 6.01
N TYR A 510 -7.50 -12.27 4.71
CA TYR A 510 -7.29 -11.11 3.85
C TYR A 510 -8.24 -9.96 4.23
N GLN A 511 -7.69 -8.77 4.32
CA GLN A 511 -8.42 -7.52 4.55
C GLN A 511 -7.96 -6.45 3.55
N THR A 512 -6.70 -6.02 3.68
CA THR A 512 -5.97 -5.14 2.77
C THR A 512 -4.50 -5.55 2.79
N THR A 513 -3.63 -4.93 1.98
CA THR A 513 -2.18 -5.13 2.05
C THR A 513 -1.45 -3.85 2.50
N HIS A 514 -2.16 -2.97 3.19
CA HIS A 514 -1.73 -1.59 3.45
C HIS A 514 -1.08 -1.44 4.83
N ASN A 515 0.11 -2.04 4.97
CA ASN A 515 0.97 -1.87 6.15
C ASN A 515 1.71 -0.55 6.08
N THR A 516 1.73 0.19 7.18
CA THR A 516 2.37 1.51 7.26
C THR A 516 3.13 1.68 8.57
N GLY A 517 4.07 2.61 8.60
CA GLY A 517 4.77 2.97 9.83
C GLY A 517 5.97 2.07 10.16
N GLY A 518 6.49 2.29 11.33
CA GLY A 518 7.68 1.61 11.85
C GLY A 518 8.99 2.38 11.66
N ALA A 519 9.06 3.33 10.71
CA ALA A 519 10.16 4.28 10.56
C ALA A 519 9.61 5.63 10.04
N ALA A 520 8.68 6.19 10.79
CA ALA A 520 7.86 7.33 10.39
C ALA A 520 8.69 8.56 9.99
N MET A 521 8.16 9.31 9.00
CA MET A 521 8.66 10.63 8.62
C MET A 521 8.09 11.73 9.52
N GLY A 522 8.80 12.85 9.60
CA GLY A 522 8.34 14.01 10.36
C GLY A 522 9.35 15.14 10.39
N ASN A 523 9.06 16.17 11.19
CA ASN A 523 9.93 17.33 11.39
C ASN A 523 10.73 17.27 12.71
N ASP A 524 10.50 16.25 13.55
CA ASP A 524 11.13 16.11 14.86
C ASP A 524 11.82 14.73 14.96
N PRO A 525 13.17 14.69 15.08
CA PRO A 525 13.90 13.44 15.19
C PRO A 525 13.58 12.61 16.44
N ARG A 526 12.94 13.20 17.44
CA ARG A 526 12.46 12.48 18.63
C ARG A 526 11.24 11.61 18.38
N THR A 527 10.47 11.90 17.32
CA THR A 527 9.23 11.20 16.98
C THR A 527 9.24 10.59 15.58
N SER A 528 10.28 10.83 14.79
CA SER A 528 10.44 10.32 13.43
C SER A 528 11.83 9.76 13.19
N PHE A 529 11.92 8.71 12.37
CA PHE A 529 13.20 8.11 11.95
C PHE A 529 13.81 8.85 10.74
N VAL A 530 12.97 9.33 9.84
CA VAL A 530 13.39 10.08 8.66
C VAL A 530 12.78 11.49 8.66
N ASN A 531 13.49 12.42 8.03
CA ASN A 531 13.01 13.77 7.80
C ASN A 531 11.97 13.83 6.68
N ARG A 532 11.49 15.02 6.34
CA ARG A 532 10.48 15.25 5.28
C ARG A 532 10.89 14.77 3.89
N TYR A 533 12.18 14.55 3.65
CA TYR A 533 12.72 14.03 2.39
C TYR A 533 12.94 12.52 2.39
N LEU A 534 12.58 11.83 3.46
CA LEU A 534 12.79 10.41 3.73
C LEU A 534 14.26 10.02 3.94
N GLN A 535 15.11 10.99 4.26
CA GLN A 535 16.50 10.82 4.68
C GLN A 535 16.54 10.53 6.18
N SER A 536 17.36 9.56 6.61
CA SER A 536 17.57 9.28 8.03
C SER A 536 18.20 10.50 8.74
N TRP A 537 17.69 10.82 9.93
CA TRP A 537 18.26 11.88 10.76
C TRP A 537 19.70 11.58 11.21
N ASP A 538 19.95 10.32 11.60
CA ASP A 538 21.22 9.91 12.20
C ASP A 538 22.26 9.44 11.17
N VAL A 539 21.82 8.97 10.00
CA VAL A 539 22.66 8.38 8.94
C VAL A 539 22.30 9.04 7.60
N PRO A 540 22.92 10.19 7.28
CA PRO A 540 22.51 11.02 6.14
C PRO A 540 22.56 10.35 4.76
N ASN A 541 23.35 9.29 4.59
CA ASN A 541 23.42 8.51 3.35
C ASN A 541 22.53 7.24 3.37
N LEU A 542 21.60 7.14 4.33
CA LEU A 542 20.58 6.12 4.41
C LEU A 542 19.18 6.74 4.18
N TRP A 543 18.41 6.15 3.30
CA TRP A 543 17.07 6.57 2.94
C TRP A 543 16.08 5.41 3.12
N VAL A 544 14.87 5.71 3.60
CA VAL A 544 13.82 4.70 3.79
C VAL A 544 12.59 5.06 2.98
N MET A 545 12.16 4.16 2.12
CA MET A 545 11.08 4.39 1.16
C MET A 545 9.85 3.55 1.46
N GLY A 546 8.75 3.94 0.81
CA GLY A 546 7.48 3.22 0.88
C GLY A 546 6.63 3.62 2.08
N SER A 547 5.60 2.83 2.35
CA SER A 547 4.67 3.10 3.45
C SER A 547 5.25 2.91 4.86
N THR A 548 6.46 2.39 4.97
CA THR A 548 7.25 2.36 6.23
C THR A 548 7.33 3.73 6.89
N VAL A 549 7.39 4.80 6.08
CA VAL A 549 7.57 6.16 6.57
C VAL A 549 6.27 6.88 6.93
N PHE A 550 5.12 6.29 6.72
CA PHE A 550 3.84 6.91 7.07
C PHE A 550 3.68 6.98 8.59
N PRO A 551 3.41 8.17 9.15
CA PRO A 551 3.20 8.31 10.60
C PRO A 551 1.96 7.58 11.13
N GLN A 552 0.91 7.51 10.32
CA GLN A 552 -0.33 6.77 10.46
C GLN A 552 -0.90 6.46 9.07
N ASN A 553 -1.92 5.60 9.01
CA ASN A 553 -2.58 5.32 7.73
C ASN A 553 -3.79 6.26 7.53
N ALA A 554 -4.07 6.61 6.27
CA ALA A 554 -5.26 7.35 5.86
C ALA A 554 -6.39 6.40 5.39
N GLY A 555 -7.54 6.95 5.03
CA GLY A 555 -8.65 6.19 4.49
C GLY A 555 -8.40 5.61 3.09
N TYR A 556 -7.42 6.12 2.36
CA TYR A 556 -7.09 5.69 1.00
C TYR A 556 -6.00 4.62 0.92
N ASN A 557 -5.98 3.88 -0.20
CA ASN A 557 -4.89 2.97 -0.54
C ASN A 557 -3.58 3.74 -0.72
N PRO A 558 -2.45 3.25 -0.19
CA PRO A 558 -1.23 4.06 -0.05
C PRO A 558 -0.41 4.26 -1.35
N THR A 559 -0.65 3.47 -2.41
CA THR A 559 0.27 3.37 -3.55
C THR A 559 0.52 4.70 -4.26
N GLY A 560 -0.51 5.54 -4.46
CA GLY A 560 -0.35 6.87 -5.06
C GLY A 560 0.60 7.76 -4.26
N THR A 561 0.43 7.78 -2.93
CA THR A 561 1.29 8.55 -2.01
C THR A 561 2.70 7.97 -1.93
N VAL A 562 2.85 6.63 -1.95
CA VAL A 562 4.17 5.97 -2.05
C VAL A 562 4.91 6.38 -3.33
N GLY A 563 4.21 6.43 -4.46
CA GLY A 563 4.76 6.88 -5.74
C GLY A 563 5.17 8.35 -5.73
N ALA A 564 4.33 9.22 -5.21
CA ALA A 564 4.62 10.66 -5.07
C ALA A 564 5.84 10.90 -4.17
N LEU A 565 5.90 10.26 -3.01
CA LEU A 565 7.05 10.35 -2.11
C LEU A 565 8.34 9.78 -2.72
N ALA A 566 8.26 8.76 -3.57
CA ALA A 566 9.45 8.23 -4.26
C ALA A 566 10.03 9.28 -5.22
N PHE A 567 9.22 9.99 -6.00
CA PHE A 567 9.68 11.08 -6.84
C PHE A 567 10.20 12.28 -6.03
N TRP A 568 9.49 12.67 -4.97
CA TRP A 568 9.92 13.72 -4.03
C TRP A 568 11.30 13.42 -3.45
N SER A 569 11.52 12.19 -2.97
CA SER A 569 12.81 11.77 -2.41
C SER A 569 13.90 11.65 -3.48
N ALA A 570 13.59 11.24 -4.71
CA ALA A 570 14.56 11.19 -5.79
C ALA A 570 15.16 12.58 -6.09
N ASP A 571 14.33 13.63 -6.08
CA ASP A 571 14.79 15.02 -6.23
C ASP A 571 15.71 15.43 -5.06
N ALA A 572 15.38 15.01 -3.85
CA ALA A 572 16.20 15.25 -2.68
C ALA A 572 17.52 14.46 -2.71
N MET A 573 17.50 13.18 -3.15
CA MET A 573 18.69 12.36 -3.33
C MET A 573 19.65 12.97 -4.35
N ARG A 574 19.15 13.51 -5.48
CA ARG A 574 19.98 14.22 -6.47
C ARG A 574 20.70 15.44 -5.87
N ARG A 575 20.03 16.17 -4.97
CA ARG A 575 20.65 17.30 -4.22
C ARG A 575 21.74 16.79 -3.27
N TYR A 576 21.43 15.72 -2.52
CA TYR A 576 22.36 15.10 -1.59
C TYR A 576 23.62 14.57 -2.29
N ILE A 577 23.50 13.87 -3.42
CA ILE A 577 24.63 13.34 -4.19
C ILE A 577 25.57 14.46 -4.66
N ARG A 578 25.04 15.62 -5.05
CA ARG A 578 25.84 16.79 -5.43
C ARG A 578 26.54 17.46 -4.25
N ASN A 579 25.93 17.42 -3.08
CA ASN A 579 26.46 18.00 -1.85
C ASN A 579 26.03 17.14 -0.64
N PRO A 580 26.88 16.14 -0.26
CA PRO A 580 26.54 15.16 0.77
C PRO A 580 26.46 15.77 2.18
N GLN A 581 25.31 16.33 2.53
CA GLN A 581 24.98 16.90 3.84
C GLN A 581 23.54 16.52 4.24
N PRO A 582 23.21 16.51 5.54
CA PRO A 582 21.80 16.43 5.96
C PRO A 582 20.97 17.54 5.29
N LEU A 583 19.85 17.16 4.64
CA LEU A 583 19.02 18.12 3.89
C LEU A 583 18.14 18.97 4.81
N VAL A 584 17.89 18.50 6.04
CA VAL A 584 17.20 19.24 7.10
C VAL A 584 18.04 19.11 8.36
N GLN A 585 18.40 20.23 8.97
CA GLN A 585 19.03 20.22 10.30
C GLN A 585 17.96 19.92 11.35
N ALA A 586 18.32 19.11 12.34
CA ALA A 586 17.46 18.76 13.48
C ALA A 586 17.21 19.95 14.39
#